data_47d16ad87da424eb951d3e62cdfc7c95
#
_entry.id   47d16ad87da424eb951d3e62cdfc7c95
#
_cell.length_a   1.000
_cell.length_b   1.000
_cell.length_c   1.000
_cell.angle_alpha   90.00
_cell.angle_beta   90.00
_cell.angle_gamma   90.00
#
_symmetry.space_group_name_H-M   'P 1'
#
loop_
_entity.id
_entity.type
_entity.pdbx_description
1 polymer ?
#
loop_
_entity_poly.entity_id
_entity_poly.type
_entity_poly.pdbx_seq_one_letter_code
_entity_poly.pdbx_strand_id
1 'polypeptide(L)'
;MVSIPQIAVYTIMSRRMPRTGGDYVWVSRTFGGPVGSVLSFMGYTAETTAYLALIVLSTVFAIGSVGLYFSSTNATLFGLAVPENVPGSLPSYQFVLGALIFAVLIAINIVRPKAGYRLVSILTIFGFFALILAIAVLLNAGSSGVQNFMNTSYMAVNGSNTYSVVSNGGSTGFNFGNTLYLLPLMAAFIYPWLNAAPAVASEIKGKSAVRWNVPVSAILVFVFVTSALATLYYVGGQAFINGAYSNPNLVFNYSFNFWTLAMGVSSSNIVAGLIGLGWILANLSVLAYGVIVISRYLLAQSFDRFLPSKISDVNPRFGSPVKAFLISLVVTVILVGLAAFYYSGLGGLFGATIASMIYFAFVGLAAAVWAIRKEKGMTKLILAVAGVGNIFVFGFLTYQYVTNAAQWSLNNLTVYFVVGTFILGAVLYAASYYYHKGKGVDISLAYKEIPPE
;
A
#
# COMPACT_ATOMS: atom_id res chain seq x y z
N MET A 1 15.58 -1.09 -9.86
CA MET A 1 15.71 -0.69 -11.29
C MET A 1 14.36 -0.60 -11.99
N VAL A 2 13.46 -1.57 -11.84
CA VAL A 2 12.12 -1.54 -12.47
C VAL A 2 11.26 -0.32 -12.10
N SER A 3 11.47 0.30 -10.95
CA SER A 3 10.72 1.50 -10.52
C SER A 3 11.27 2.82 -11.10
N ILE A 4 12.44 2.82 -11.76
CA ILE A 4 13.04 4.04 -12.32
C ILE A 4 12.12 4.75 -13.32
N PRO A 5 11.48 4.03 -14.28
CA PRO A 5 10.53 4.67 -15.19
C PRO A 5 9.37 5.34 -14.45
N GLN A 6 8.79 4.67 -13.44
CA GLN A 6 7.71 5.22 -12.63
C GLN A 6 8.16 6.47 -11.88
N ILE A 7 9.33 6.44 -11.22
CA ILE A 7 9.89 7.60 -10.51
C ILE A 7 10.05 8.79 -11.45
N ALA A 8 10.57 8.58 -12.66
CA ALA A 8 10.76 9.64 -13.64
C ALA A 8 9.42 10.20 -14.13
N VAL A 9 8.44 9.34 -14.45
CA VAL A 9 7.09 9.74 -14.85
C VAL A 9 6.45 10.60 -13.75
N TYR A 10 6.39 10.09 -12.52
CA TYR A 10 5.72 10.79 -11.42
C TYR A 10 6.45 12.09 -11.03
N THR A 11 7.77 12.12 -11.07
CA THR A 11 8.56 13.35 -10.81
C THR A 11 8.27 14.44 -11.84
N ILE A 12 8.25 14.09 -13.12
CA ILE A 12 8.08 15.10 -14.20
C ILE A 12 6.62 15.53 -14.27
N MET A 13 5.67 14.58 -14.26
CA MET A 13 4.25 14.88 -14.39
C MET A 13 3.71 15.67 -13.20
N SER A 14 4.13 15.38 -11.97
CA SER A 14 3.76 16.18 -10.77
C SER A 14 4.19 17.64 -10.86
N ARG A 15 5.32 17.91 -11.52
CA ARG A 15 5.79 19.28 -11.76
C ARG A 15 5.02 19.99 -12.87
N ARG A 16 4.53 19.23 -13.86
CA ARG A 16 3.78 19.78 -15.00
C ARG A 16 2.32 20.00 -14.69
N MET A 17 1.74 19.10 -13.90
CA MET A 17 0.33 19.14 -13.51
C MET A 17 0.20 18.84 -11.99
N PRO A 18 0.60 19.77 -11.12
CA PRO A 18 0.48 19.61 -9.66
C PRO A 18 -0.97 19.85 -9.20
N ARG A 19 -1.85 18.91 -9.50
CA ARG A 19 -3.28 19.03 -9.19
C ARG A 19 -3.75 17.97 -8.19
N THR A 20 -4.79 18.30 -7.42
CA THR A 20 -5.50 17.33 -6.59
C THR A 20 -5.95 16.14 -7.43
N GLY A 21 -5.71 14.93 -6.94
CA GLY A 21 -5.98 13.69 -7.66
C GLY A 21 -4.85 13.23 -8.59
N GLY A 22 -3.73 13.98 -8.69
CA GLY A 22 -2.47 13.54 -9.32
C GLY A 22 -2.63 12.87 -10.68
N ASP A 23 -2.28 11.61 -10.75
CA ASP A 23 -2.26 10.81 -12.00
C ASP A 23 -3.66 10.58 -12.61
N TYR A 24 -4.74 10.63 -11.81
CA TYR A 24 -6.10 10.68 -12.36
C TYR A 24 -6.24 11.84 -13.37
N VAL A 25 -5.75 13.02 -13.00
CA VAL A 25 -5.79 14.19 -13.88
C VAL A 25 -4.97 13.94 -15.14
N TRP A 26 -3.79 13.33 -15.03
CA TRP A 26 -2.93 13.06 -16.18
C TRP A 26 -3.59 12.09 -17.17
N VAL A 27 -4.15 10.98 -16.69
CA VAL A 27 -4.80 9.96 -17.50
C VAL A 27 -6.07 10.49 -18.13
N SER A 28 -6.93 11.17 -17.35
CA SER A 28 -8.21 11.68 -17.82
C SER A 28 -8.08 12.82 -18.82
N ARG A 29 -7.06 13.70 -18.71
CA ARG A 29 -6.80 14.77 -19.70
C ARG A 29 -6.10 14.27 -20.94
N THR A 30 -5.49 13.09 -20.87
CA THR A 30 -4.83 12.49 -22.04
C THR A 30 -5.79 11.66 -22.88
N PHE A 31 -6.67 10.86 -22.25
CA PHE A 31 -7.55 9.89 -22.92
C PHE A 31 -9.04 10.25 -22.85
N GLY A 32 -9.38 11.34 -22.14
CA GLY A 32 -10.77 11.74 -21.92
C GLY A 32 -11.44 11.02 -20.74
N GLY A 33 -12.63 11.49 -20.42
CA GLY A 33 -13.40 11.03 -19.24
C GLY A 33 -13.71 9.53 -19.23
N PRO A 34 -14.23 8.93 -20.33
CA PRO A 34 -14.60 7.51 -20.31
C PRO A 34 -13.45 6.60 -19.89
N VAL A 35 -12.29 6.78 -20.51
CA VAL A 35 -11.11 5.94 -20.23
C VAL A 35 -10.46 6.35 -18.91
N GLY A 36 -10.18 7.65 -18.75
CA GLY A 36 -9.43 8.13 -17.59
C GLY A 36 -10.16 7.93 -16.26
N SER A 37 -11.47 8.22 -16.22
CA SER A 37 -12.24 8.08 -14.98
C SER A 37 -12.48 6.61 -14.62
N VAL A 38 -12.79 5.75 -15.59
CA VAL A 38 -13.05 4.32 -15.35
C VAL A 38 -11.79 3.61 -14.87
N LEU A 39 -10.67 3.81 -15.58
CA LEU A 39 -9.41 3.18 -15.22
C LEU A 39 -8.87 3.67 -13.87
N SER A 40 -8.96 4.97 -13.60
CA SER A 40 -8.55 5.51 -12.31
C SER A 40 -9.46 5.07 -11.16
N PHE A 41 -10.76 4.93 -11.41
CA PHE A 41 -11.69 4.40 -10.42
C PHE A 41 -11.34 2.95 -10.06
N MET A 42 -11.19 2.08 -11.03
CA MET A 42 -10.82 0.67 -10.82
C MET A 42 -9.43 0.55 -10.18
N GLY A 43 -8.42 1.10 -10.86
CA GLY A 43 -7.01 0.82 -10.57
C GLY A 43 -6.41 1.69 -9.48
N TYR A 44 -7.13 2.68 -8.99
CA TYR A 44 -6.68 3.48 -7.87
C TYR A 44 -7.75 3.71 -6.81
N THR A 45 -8.90 4.31 -7.14
CA THR A 45 -9.90 4.67 -6.11
C THR A 45 -10.45 3.44 -5.39
N ALA A 46 -10.88 2.42 -6.13
CA ALA A 46 -11.39 1.18 -5.56
C ALA A 46 -10.25 0.32 -4.98
N GLU A 47 -9.14 0.21 -5.70
CA GLU A 47 -7.97 -0.57 -5.25
C GLU A 47 -7.38 -0.01 -3.96
N THR A 48 -7.24 1.32 -3.83
CA THR A 48 -6.74 1.93 -2.59
C THR A 48 -7.64 1.61 -1.39
N THR A 49 -8.97 1.54 -1.55
CA THR A 49 -9.84 1.13 -0.44
C THR A 49 -9.60 -0.32 -0.03
N ALA A 50 -9.35 -1.22 -0.98
CA ALA A 50 -8.97 -2.60 -0.70
C ALA A 50 -7.60 -2.68 -0.02
N TYR A 51 -6.64 -1.91 -0.50
CA TYR A 51 -5.31 -1.82 0.12
C TYR A 51 -5.39 -1.27 1.55
N LEU A 52 -6.20 -0.24 1.81
CA LEU A 52 -6.42 0.26 3.17
C LEU A 52 -7.04 -0.80 4.09
N ALA A 53 -7.96 -1.62 3.60
CA ALA A 53 -8.53 -2.72 4.36
C ALA A 53 -7.46 -3.76 4.75
N LEU A 54 -6.52 -4.08 3.84
CA LEU A 54 -5.37 -4.94 4.15
C LEU A 54 -4.49 -4.35 5.25
N ILE A 55 -4.17 -3.05 5.17
CA ILE A 55 -3.34 -2.39 6.18
C ILE A 55 -4.06 -2.24 7.53
N VAL A 56 -5.38 -2.10 7.53
CA VAL A 56 -6.17 -2.18 8.77
C VAL A 56 -5.95 -3.52 9.47
N LEU A 57 -6.09 -4.64 8.76
CA LEU A 57 -5.85 -5.96 9.32
C LEU A 57 -4.39 -6.18 9.68
N SER A 58 -3.44 -5.74 8.85
CA SER A 58 -2.01 -5.75 9.20
C SER A 58 -1.72 -5.00 10.50
N THR A 59 -2.41 -3.89 10.76
CA THR A 59 -2.29 -3.16 12.03
C THR A 59 -2.81 -3.99 13.20
N VAL A 60 -3.96 -4.66 13.02
CA VAL A 60 -4.54 -5.54 14.05
C VAL A 60 -3.61 -6.73 14.32
N PHE A 61 -3.07 -7.36 13.27
CA PHE A 61 -2.10 -8.45 13.41
C PHE A 61 -0.82 -7.99 14.11
N ALA A 62 -0.33 -6.80 13.83
CA ALA A 62 0.81 -6.22 14.54
C ALA A 62 0.51 -6.01 16.03
N ILE A 63 -0.68 -5.51 16.39
CA ILE A 63 -1.11 -5.37 17.79
C ILE A 63 -1.14 -6.73 18.48
N GLY A 64 -1.75 -7.74 17.86
CA GLY A 64 -1.78 -9.11 18.38
C GLY A 64 -0.38 -9.69 18.58
N SER A 65 0.47 -9.60 17.55
CA SER A 65 1.84 -10.15 17.57
C SER A 65 2.74 -9.47 18.61
N VAL A 66 2.67 -8.15 18.73
CA VAL A 66 3.40 -7.39 19.75
C VAL A 66 2.88 -7.75 21.15
N GLY A 67 1.57 -7.88 21.29
CA GLY A 67 0.96 -8.33 22.55
C GLY A 67 1.40 -9.73 22.96
N LEU A 68 1.46 -10.68 22.03
CA LEU A 68 1.93 -12.04 22.25
C LEU A 68 3.39 -12.11 22.71
N TYR A 69 4.23 -11.20 22.24
CA TYR A 69 5.61 -11.12 22.70
C TYR A 69 5.69 -10.92 24.22
N PHE A 70 4.79 -10.11 24.79
CA PHE A 70 4.74 -9.83 26.23
C PHE A 70 3.82 -10.79 27.01
N SER A 71 2.92 -11.49 26.35
CA SER A 71 1.94 -12.41 26.98
C SER A 71 1.65 -13.59 26.04
N SER A 72 2.62 -14.50 25.94
CA SER A 72 2.62 -15.62 24.96
C SER A 72 1.44 -16.60 25.08
N THR A 73 0.77 -16.65 26.22
CA THR A 73 -0.36 -17.57 26.48
C THR A 73 -1.74 -16.91 26.30
N ASN A 74 -1.79 -15.64 25.89
CA ASN A 74 -3.06 -14.93 25.75
C ASN A 74 -3.77 -15.28 24.45
N ALA A 75 -4.83 -16.10 24.55
CA ALA A 75 -5.62 -16.57 23.41
C ALA A 75 -6.26 -15.44 22.59
N THR A 76 -6.65 -14.33 23.23
CA THR A 76 -7.22 -13.18 22.52
C THR A 76 -6.16 -12.50 21.65
N LEU A 77 -4.95 -12.30 22.17
CA LEU A 77 -3.85 -11.72 21.39
C LEU A 77 -3.43 -12.64 20.25
N PHE A 78 -3.43 -13.96 20.49
CA PHE A 78 -3.20 -14.93 19.41
C PHE A 78 -4.26 -14.79 18.31
N GLY A 79 -5.53 -14.79 18.69
CA GLY A 79 -6.63 -14.66 17.73
C GLY A 79 -6.65 -13.33 16.96
N LEU A 80 -6.03 -12.27 17.50
CA LEU A 80 -5.79 -11.02 16.77
C LEU A 80 -4.59 -11.09 15.83
N ALA A 81 -3.59 -11.93 16.13
CA ALA A 81 -2.32 -11.98 15.39
C ALA A 81 -2.36 -12.86 14.14
N VAL A 82 -3.34 -13.76 14.04
CA VAL A 82 -3.42 -14.77 12.98
C VAL A 82 -4.57 -14.52 12.02
N PRO A 83 -4.43 -14.84 10.71
CA PRO A 83 -5.49 -14.64 9.72
C PRO A 83 -6.68 -15.59 9.95
N GLU A 84 -7.78 -15.32 9.28
CA GLU A 84 -9.10 -15.96 9.44
C GLU A 84 -9.10 -17.48 9.27
N ASN A 85 -8.18 -18.01 8.47
CA ASN A 85 -8.06 -19.43 8.16
C ASN A 85 -7.21 -20.23 9.18
N VAL A 86 -6.63 -19.57 10.17
CA VAL A 86 -5.83 -20.22 11.20
C VAL A 86 -6.71 -20.56 12.42
N PRO A 87 -6.67 -21.81 12.92
CA PRO A 87 -7.39 -22.19 14.13
C PRO A 87 -7.04 -21.27 15.31
N GLY A 88 -8.07 -20.78 15.98
CA GLY A 88 -7.92 -19.82 17.09
C GLY A 88 -7.98 -18.34 16.66
N SER A 89 -8.09 -18.05 15.37
CA SER A 89 -8.39 -16.69 14.90
C SER A 89 -9.69 -16.15 15.49
N LEU A 90 -9.74 -14.83 15.68
CA LEU A 90 -10.90 -14.11 16.20
C LEU A 90 -11.37 -13.02 15.20
N PRO A 91 -11.99 -13.41 14.07
CA PRO A 91 -12.38 -12.49 13.00
C PRO A 91 -13.25 -11.33 13.46
N SER A 92 -14.19 -11.58 14.40
CA SER A 92 -15.07 -10.53 14.95
C SER A 92 -14.29 -9.46 15.71
N TYR A 93 -13.29 -9.86 16.50
CA TYR A 93 -12.43 -8.90 17.22
C TYR A 93 -11.52 -8.15 16.27
N GLN A 94 -10.98 -8.84 15.24
CA GLN A 94 -10.15 -8.22 14.19
C GLN A 94 -10.97 -7.16 13.44
N PHE A 95 -12.20 -7.50 13.05
CA PHE A 95 -13.11 -6.58 12.37
C PHE A 95 -13.43 -5.36 13.22
N VAL A 96 -13.89 -5.56 14.49
CA VAL A 96 -14.30 -4.46 15.36
C VAL A 96 -13.12 -3.54 15.69
N LEU A 97 -11.97 -4.11 16.05
CA LEU A 97 -10.77 -3.32 16.35
C LEU A 97 -10.28 -2.57 15.10
N GLY A 98 -10.23 -3.24 13.96
CA GLY A 98 -9.83 -2.63 12.70
C GLY A 98 -10.76 -1.50 12.26
N ALA A 99 -12.08 -1.72 12.31
CA ALA A 99 -13.08 -0.70 12.00
C ALA A 99 -12.98 0.51 12.94
N LEU A 100 -12.76 0.28 14.23
CA LEU A 100 -12.57 1.35 15.22
C LEU A 100 -11.32 2.18 14.93
N ILE A 101 -10.18 1.54 14.68
CA ILE A 101 -8.92 2.21 14.33
C ILE A 101 -9.14 3.09 13.09
N PHE A 102 -9.74 2.53 12.05
CA PHE A 102 -9.98 3.27 10.81
C PHE A 102 -10.96 4.42 11.00
N ALA A 103 -12.05 4.23 11.75
CA ALA A 103 -13.01 5.27 12.09
C ALA A 103 -12.38 6.43 12.88
N VAL A 104 -11.46 6.16 13.81
CA VAL A 104 -10.73 7.19 14.55
C VAL A 104 -9.85 8.03 13.60
N LEU A 105 -9.14 7.40 12.66
CA LEU A 105 -8.33 8.11 11.67
C LEU A 105 -9.18 8.98 10.75
N ILE A 106 -10.34 8.48 10.31
CA ILE A 106 -11.32 9.25 9.53
C ILE A 106 -11.83 10.44 10.36
N ALA A 107 -12.22 10.24 11.62
CA ALA A 107 -12.73 11.29 12.49
C ALA A 107 -11.70 12.42 12.70
N ILE A 108 -10.42 12.08 12.92
CA ILE A 108 -9.34 13.07 13.04
C ILE A 108 -9.25 13.92 11.76
N ASN A 109 -9.31 13.29 10.58
CA ASN A 109 -9.22 14.00 9.30
C ASN A 109 -10.46 14.83 8.98
N ILE A 110 -11.66 14.43 9.46
CA ILE A 110 -12.87 15.23 9.34
C ILE A 110 -12.79 16.47 10.24
N VAL A 111 -12.50 16.26 11.53
CA VAL A 111 -12.61 17.33 12.55
C VAL A 111 -11.46 18.33 12.46
N ARG A 112 -10.25 17.84 12.19
CA ARG A 112 -9.02 18.66 12.14
C ARG A 112 -8.07 18.17 11.04
N PRO A 113 -8.27 18.51 9.74
CA PRO A 113 -7.42 18.04 8.65
C PRO A 113 -5.93 18.30 8.86
N LYS A 114 -5.56 19.46 9.42
CA LYS A 114 -4.17 19.78 9.77
C LYS A 114 -3.59 18.83 10.82
N ALA A 115 -4.40 18.30 11.74
CA ALA A 115 -3.96 17.30 12.70
C ALA A 115 -3.71 15.95 12.03
N GLY A 116 -4.50 15.60 11.00
CA GLY A 116 -4.25 14.41 10.18
C GLY A 116 -2.85 14.41 9.57
N TYR A 117 -2.43 15.50 8.92
CA TYR A 117 -1.06 15.62 8.37
C TYR A 117 0.04 15.57 9.43
N ARG A 118 -0.17 16.22 10.59
CA ARG A 118 0.79 16.15 11.70
C ARG A 118 0.91 14.72 12.25
N LEU A 119 -0.23 14.03 12.38
CA LEU A 119 -0.27 12.64 12.82
C LEU A 119 0.57 11.76 11.90
N VAL A 120 0.37 11.85 10.57
CA VAL A 120 1.18 11.12 9.59
C VAL A 120 2.68 11.37 9.82
N SER A 121 3.08 12.63 9.99
CA SER A 121 4.50 12.96 10.19
C SER A 121 5.06 12.34 11.47
N ILE A 122 4.35 12.43 12.58
CA ILE A 122 4.78 11.86 13.88
C ILE A 122 4.90 10.34 13.78
N LEU A 123 3.87 9.67 13.25
CA LEU A 123 3.85 8.22 13.09
C LEU A 123 4.98 7.73 12.18
N THR A 124 5.23 8.44 11.07
CA THR A 124 6.29 8.11 10.12
C THR A 124 7.68 8.24 10.75
N ILE A 125 7.95 9.34 11.47
CA ILE A 125 9.24 9.55 12.14
C ILE A 125 9.49 8.45 13.18
N PHE A 126 8.47 8.11 13.98
CA PHE A 126 8.59 7.05 14.97
C PHE A 126 8.79 5.67 14.32
N GLY A 127 8.08 5.39 13.22
CA GLY A 127 8.25 4.16 12.45
C GLY A 127 9.67 4.01 11.88
N PHE A 128 10.27 5.09 11.34
CA PHE A 128 11.67 5.07 10.89
C PHE A 128 12.66 4.90 12.04
N PHE A 129 12.44 5.57 13.16
CA PHE A 129 13.27 5.38 14.35
C PHE A 129 13.26 3.92 14.81
N ALA A 130 12.07 3.30 14.90
CA ALA A 130 11.93 1.91 15.30
C ALA A 130 12.56 0.93 14.29
N LEU A 131 12.49 1.22 12.98
CA LEU A 131 13.16 0.43 11.96
C LEU A 131 14.67 0.46 12.12
N ILE A 132 15.25 1.65 12.34
CA ILE A 132 16.69 1.80 12.58
C ILE A 132 17.09 1.07 13.86
N LEU A 133 16.28 1.19 14.93
CA LEU A 133 16.49 0.48 16.19
C LEU A 133 16.46 -1.04 16.00
N ALA A 134 15.48 -1.57 15.24
CA ALA A 134 15.37 -2.98 14.92
C ALA A 134 16.60 -3.51 14.16
N ILE A 135 17.06 -2.76 13.15
CA ILE A 135 18.30 -3.08 12.41
C ILE A 135 19.49 -3.12 13.37
N ALA A 136 19.64 -2.11 14.24
CA ALA A 136 20.76 -2.04 15.18
C ALA A 136 20.74 -3.21 16.17
N VAL A 137 19.56 -3.57 16.69
CA VAL A 137 19.38 -4.70 17.62
C VAL A 137 19.75 -6.04 16.93
N LEU A 138 19.26 -6.24 15.70
CA LEU A 138 19.59 -7.46 14.93
C LEU A 138 21.10 -7.56 14.66
N LEU A 139 21.74 -6.47 14.23
CA LEU A 139 23.20 -6.46 13.98
C LEU A 139 23.99 -6.71 15.28
N ASN A 140 23.57 -6.14 16.40
CA ASN A 140 24.22 -6.36 17.68
C ASN A 140 24.07 -7.80 18.19
N ALA A 141 22.89 -8.42 18.00
CA ALA A 141 22.65 -9.81 18.37
C ALA A 141 23.45 -10.81 17.50
N GLY A 142 23.65 -10.46 16.23
CA GLY A 142 24.34 -11.30 15.27
C GLY A 142 23.70 -12.66 15.03
N SER A 143 24.38 -13.52 14.31
CA SER A 143 23.85 -14.88 13.99
C SER A 143 23.65 -15.76 15.22
N SER A 144 24.52 -15.65 16.22
CA SER A 144 24.40 -16.42 17.47
C SER A 144 23.14 -16.03 18.25
N GLY A 145 22.81 -14.75 18.31
CA GLY A 145 21.58 -14.26 18.96
C GLY A 145 20.32 -14.78 18.25
N VAL A 146 20.30 -14.77 16.92
CA VAL A 146 19.18 -15.32 16.14
C VAL A 146 19.04 -16.83 16.37
N GLN A 147 20.14 -17.60 16.31
CA GLN A 147 20.12 -19.04 16.57
C GLN A 147 19.61 -19.37 17.98
N ASN A 148 20.13 -18.68 19.00
CA ASN A 148 19.70 -18.88 20.37
C ASN A 148 18.21 -18.56 20.55
N PHE A 149 17.74 -17.43 20.01
CA PHE A 149 16.32 -17.04 20.07
C PHE A 149 15.41 -18.09 19.41
N MET A 150 15.76 -18.57 18.21
CA MET A 150 14.99 -19.60 17.52
C MET A 150 14.96 -20.92 18.26
N ASN A 151 16.09 -21.35 18.82
CA ASN A 151 16.21 -22.61 19.52
C ASN A 151 15.59 -22.60 20.93
N THR A 152 15.41 -21.43 21.53
CA THR A 152 14.77 -21.29 22.85
C THR A 152 13.30 -20.93 22.78
N SER A 153 12.96 -19.89 21.98
CA SER A 153 11.60 -19.33 21.96
C SER A 153 10.66 -20.06 20.98
N TYR A 154 11.21 -20.77 19.98
CA TYR A 154 10.43 -21.56 19.01
C TYR A 154 10.60 -23.07 19.20
N MET A 155 10.92 -23.51 20.41
CA MET A 155 11.08 -24.97 20.73
C MET A 155 9.83 -25.79 20.39
N ALA A 156 8.64 -25.20 20.49
CA ALA A 156 7.40 -25.87 20.15
C ALA A 156 7.30 -26.27 18.64
N VAL A 157 8.10 -25.66 17.76
CA VAL A 157 8.12 -25.98 16.33
C VAL A 157 8.95 -27.23 16.05
N ASN A 158 10.22 -27.26 16.50
CA ASN A 158 11.17 -28.34 16.20
C ASN A 158 12.17 -28.60 17.35
N GLY A 159 11.80 -28.33 18.59
CA GLY A 159 12.68 -28.52 19.76
C GLY A 159 13.86 -27.54 19.76
N SER A 160 14.92 -27.90 20.46
CA SER A 160 16.15 -27.09 20.60
C SER A 160 16.96 -26.91 19.31
N ASN A 161 16.59 -27.59 18.24
CA ASN A 161 17.26 -27.51 16.93
C ASN A 161 16.45 -26.77 15.87
N THR A 162 15.47 -25.94 16.27
CA THR A 162 14.56 -25.24 15.35
C THR A 162 15.32 -24.46 14.28
N TYR A 163 16.38 -23.72 14.64
CA TYR A 163 17.16 -22.97 13.65
C TYR A 163 17.77 -23.88 12.57
N SER A 164 18.41 -24.98 12.93
CA SER A 164 19.05 -25.88 11.97
C SER A 164 18.04 -26.62 11.11
N VAL A 165 16.93 -27.06 11.68
CA VAL A 165 15.85 -27.75 10.93
C VAL A 165 15.23 -26.81 9.90
N VAL A 166 14.94 -25.56 10.28
CA VAL A 166 14.42 -24.55 9.37
C VAL A 166 15.43 -24.19 8.28
N SER A 167 16.72 -24.09 8.63
CA SER A 167 17.79 -23.83 7.67
C SER A 167 17.93 -24.94 6.63
N ASN A 168 17.81 -26.20 7.04
CA ASN A 168 17.90 -27.34 6.13
C ASN A 168 16.73 -27.40 5.12
N GLY A 169 15.59 -26.80 5.45
CA GLY A 169 14.45 -26.66 4.55
C GLY A 169 14.56 -25.47 3.60
N GLY A 170 15.53 -24.59 3.79
CA GLY A 170 15.69 -23.37 3.01
C GLY A 170 16.60 -23.51 1.79
N SER A 171 16.23 -22.90 0.70
CA SER A 171 17.06 -22.82 -0.51
C SER A 171 18.23 -21.84 -0.32
N THR A 172 19.38 -22.18 -0.91
CA THR A 172 20.55 -21.32 -0.98
C THR A 172 20.91 -21.03 -2.43
N GLY A 173 21.52 -19.87 -2.67
CA GLY A 173 21.93 -19.45 -3.99
C GLY A 173 20.97 -18.46 -4.64
N PHE A 174 21.47 -17.77 -5.66
CA PHE A 174 20.71 -16.79 -6.43
C PHE A 174 20.01 -17.45 -7.61
N ASN A 175 18.71 -17.27 -7.71
CA ASN A 175 17.92 -17.70 -8.85
C ASN A 175 17.24 -16.48 -9.48
N PHE A 176 17.68 -16.12 -10.69
CA PHE A 176 17.16 -14.96 -11.41
C PHE A 176 15.68 -15.11 -11.74
N GLY A 177 15.22 -16.30 -12.12
CA GLY A 177 13.81 -16.58 -12.41
C GLY A 177 12.93 -16.33 -11.18
N ASN A 178 13.31 -16.90 -10.02
CA ASN A 178 12.60 -16.67 -8.77
C ASN A 178 12.62 -15.19 -8.35
N THR A 179 13.72 -14.48 -8.62
CA THR A 179 13.79 -13.04 -8.37
C THR A 179 12.78 -12.25 -9.22
N LEU A 180 12.60 -12.64 -10.50
CA LEU A 180 11.58 -12.04 -11.35
C LEU A 180 10.16 -12.28 -10.83
N TYR A 181 9.88 -13.41 -10.22
CA TYR A 181 8.58 -13.67 -9.59
C TYR A 181 8.29 -12.79 -8.38
N LEU A 182 9.31 -12.25 -7.71
CA LEU A 182 9.14 -11.33 -6.57
C LEU A 182 8.96 -9.87 -6.98
N LEU A 183 9.18 -9.51 -8.25
CA LEU A 183 9.04 -8.13 -8.71
C LEU A 183 7.64 -7.53 -8.50
N PRO A 184 6.52 -8.26 -8.71
CA PRO A 184 5.19 -7.73 -8.40
C PRO A 184 5.03 -7.33 -6.93
N LEU A 185 5.63 -8.06 -5.99
CA LEU A 185 5.62 -7.69 -4.57
C LEU A 185 6.26 -6.32 -4.35
N MET A 186 7.44 -6.09 -4.94
CA MET A 186 8.14 -4.81 -4.84
C MET A 186 7.32 -3.67 -5.46
N ALA A 187 6.71 -3.90 -6.61
CA ALA A 187 5.93 -2.91 -7.32
C ALA A 187 4.57 -2.63 -6.67
N ALA A 188 3.91 -3.64 -6.10
CA ALA A 188 2.60 -3.51 -5.50
C ALA A 188 2.61 -3.02 -4.05
N PHE A 189 3.64 -3.37 -3.26
CA PHE A 189 3.64 -3.12 -1.82
C PHE A 189 4.73 -2.16 -1.35
N ILE A 190 5.77 -1.93 -2.15
CA ILE A 190 6.86 -1.05 -1.76
C ILE A 190 6.79 0.28 -2.50
N TYR A 191 6.55 0.26 -3.82
CA TYR A 191 6.56 1.46 -4.67
C TYR A 191 5.20 1.97 -5.18
N PRO A 192 4.02 1.35 -4.92
CA PRO A 192 2.77 1.83 -5.49
C PRO A 192 2.40 3.22 -4.98
N TRP A 193 2.82 3.56 -3.78
CA TRP A 193 2.50 4.82 -3.12
C TRP A 193 3.35 6.01 -3.58
N LEU A 194 4.19 5.86 -4.60
CA LEU A 194 4.85 7.00 -5.26
C LEU A 194 3.84 7.99 -5.87
N ASN A 195 2.63 7.56 -6.17
CA ASN A 195 1.53 8.40 -6.64
C ASN A 195 0.79 9.13 -5.50
N ALA A 196 0.99 8.76 -4.26
CA ALA A 196 0.33 9.40 -3.12
C ALA A 196 0.73 10.88 -2.96
N ALA A 197 1.99 11.21 -3.17
CA ALA A 197 2.45 12.59 -3.12
C ALA A 197 1.88 13.45 -4.27
N PRO A 198 1.86 12.99 -5.54
CA PRO A 198 1.15 13.66 -6.61
C PRO A 198 -0.34 13.91 -6.32
N ALA A 199 -1.01 12.98 -5.65
CA ALA A 199 -2.43 13.14 -5.32
C ALA A 199 -2.73 14.38 -4.46
N VAL A 200 -1.77 14.77 -3.62
CA VAL A 200 -1.83 15.96 -2.75
C VAL A 200 -0.92 17.10 -3.22
N ALA A 201 -0.45 17.07 -4.47
CA ALA A 201 0.57 18.00 -4.96
C ALA A 201 0.14 19.47 -4.89
N SER A 202 -1.15 19.76 -5.05
CA SER A 202 -1.72 21.12 -4.90
C SER A 202 -1.62 21.66 -3.47
N GLU A 203 -1.48 20.80 -2.46
CA GLU A 203 -1.38 21.17 -1.05
C GLU A 203 0.08 21.31 -0.57
N ILE A 204 1.04 20.88 -1.39
CA ILE A 204 2.46 20.95 -1.07
C ILE A 204 2.98 22.36 -1.34
N LYS A 205 3.45 23.02 -0.29
CA LYS A 205 4.03 24.37 -0.40
C LYS A 205 5.44 24.33 -0.99
N GLY A 206 5.62 25.04 -2.09
CA GLY A 206 6.92 25.28 -2.70
C GLY A 206 7.28 24.31 -3.84
N LYS A 207 7.71 24.90 -4.97
CA LYS A 207 8.09 24.17 -6.19
C LYS A 207 9.20 23.13 -5.97
N SER A 208 10.11 23.38 -5.04
CA SER A 208 11.20 22.47 -4.69
C SER A 208 10.66 21.21 -4.00
N ALA A 209 9.71 21.35 -3.07
CA ALA A 209 9.11 20.23 -2.37
C ALA A 209 8.37 19.28 -3.35
N VAL A 210 7.57 19.83 -4.27
CA VAL A 210 6.91 19.03 -5.32
C VAL A 210 7.94 18.32 -6.21
N ARG A 211 9.07 19.00 -6.52
CA ARG A 211 10.12 18.42 -7.37
C ARG A 211 10.82 17.22 -6.75
N TRP A 212 11.13 17.29 -5.46
CA TRP A 212 11.99 16.31 -4.80
C TRP A 212 11.24 15.26 -4.02
N ASN A 213 9.93 15.42 -3.81
CA ASN A 213 9.14 14.49 -3.01
C ASN A 213 9.27 13.04 -3.52
N VAL A 214 8.93 12.79 -4.78
CA VAL A 214 8.96 11.43 -5.36
C VAL A 214 10.37 10.84 -5.38
N PRO A 215 11.42 11.54 -5.90
CA PRO A 215 12.78 10.99 -5.91
C PRO A 215 13.33 10.69 -4.51
N VAL A 216 13.14 11.60 -3.57
CA VAL A 216 13.64 11.40 -2.19
C VAL A 216 12.91 10.26 -1.51
N SER A 217 11.59 10.19 -1.64
CA SER A 217 10.81 9.06 -1.10
C SER A 217 11.27 7.72 -1.67
N ALA A 218 11.50 7.64 -2.99
CA ALA A 218 11.98 6.42 -3.63
C ALA A 218 13.37 6.00 -3.15
N ILE A 219 14.29 6.95 -2.96
CA ILE A 219 15.63 6.68 -2.42
C ILE A 219 15.55 6.20 -0.97
N LEU A 220 14.74 6.86 -0.13
CA LEU A 220 14.57 6.46 1.27
C LEU A 220 13.98 5.05 1.38
N VAL A 221 12.94 4.74 0.60
CA VAL A 221 12.36 3.39 0.56
C VAL A 221 13.41 2.37 0.13
N PHE A 222 14.19 2.65 -0.92
CA PHE A 222 15.25 1.76 -1.38
C PHE A 222 16.28 1.50 -0.28
N VAL A 223 16.78 2.55 0.37
CA VAL A 223 17.80 2.43 1.43
C VAL A 223 17.25 1.62 2.61
N PHE A 224 16.08 1.97 3.14
CA PHE A 224 15.54 1.31 4.32
C PHE A 224 15.13 -0.14 4.06
N VAL A 225 14.47 -0.43 2.95
CA VAL A 225 14.07 -1.82 2.61
C VAL A 225 15.30 -2.67 2.35
N THR A 226 16.27 -2.16 1.58
CA THR A 226 17.51 -2.91 1.31
C THR A 226 18.31 -3.15 2.58
N SER A 227 18.42 -2.16 3.47
CA SER A 227 19.12 -2.30 4.75
C SER A 227 18.44 -3.34 5.65
N ALA A 228 17.11 -3.33 5.75
CA ALA A 228 16.38 -4.31 6.54
C ALA A 228 16.56 -5.73 6.00
N LEU A 229 16.41 -5.92 4.68
CA LEU A 229 16.61 -7.22 4.04
C LEU A 229 18.06 -7.70 4.16
N ALA A 230 19.03 -6.83 3.89
CA ALA A 230 20.44 -7.16 4.03
C ALA A 230 20.78 -7.58 5.47
N THR A 231 20.24 -6.87 6.47
CA THR A 231 20.41 -7.24 7.88
C THR A 231 19.82 -8.62 8.17
N LEU A 232 18.59 -8.90 7.72
CA LEU A 232 17.98 -10.22 7.91
C LEU A 232 18.85 -11.34 7.35
N TYR A 233 19.29 -11.20 6.10
CA TYR A 233 20.13 -12.23 5.46
C TYR A 233 21.52 -12.34 6.09
N TYR A 234 22.07 -11.22 6.56
CA TYR A 234 23.38 -11.19 7.21
C TYR A 234 23.36 -11.91 8.57
N VAL A 235 22.35 -11.62 9.42
CA VAL A 235 22.27 -12.22 10.77
C VAL A 235 21.61 -13.58 10.81
N GLY A 236 20.60 -13.81 9.96
CA GLY A 236 19.86 -15.08 9.92
C GLY A 236 20.50 -16.14 9.02
N GLY A 237 21.28 -15.71 8.03
CA GLY A 237 21.77 -16.60 6.96
C GLY A 237 20.69 -16.89 5.91
N GLN A 238 21.11 -17.06 4.66
CA GLN A 238 20.18 -17.21 3.52
C GLN A 238 19.28 -18.46 3.68
N ALA A 239 19.85 -19.60 4.02
CA ALA A 239 19.08 -20.84 4.19
C ALA A 239 18.02 -20.71 5.26
N PHE A 240 18.36 -20.16 6.42
CA PHE A 240 17.41 -19.97 7.51
C PHE A 240 16.29 -19.01 7.12
N ILE A 241 16.59 -17.83 6.58
CA ILE A 241 15.57 -16.84 6.22
C ILE A 241 14.64 -17.39 5.14
N ASN A 242 15.17 -18.03 4.11
CA ASN A 242 14.34 -18.65 3.07
C ASN A 242 13.47 -19.78 3.63
N GLY A 243 14.03 -20.64 4.51
CA GLY A 243 13.30 -21.71 5.17
C GLY A 243 12.20 -21.18 6.11
N ALA A 244 12.50 -20.15 6.88
CA ALA A 244 11.55 -19.56 7.83
C ALA A 244 10.33 -18.92 7.12
N TYR A 245 10.56 -18.14 6.06
CA TYR A 245 9.45 -17.54 5.28
C TYR A 245 8.71 -18.56 4.41
N SER A 246 9.31 -19.70 4.10
CA SER A 246 8.64 -20.80 3.40
C SER A 246 7.86 -21.72 4.34
N ASN A 247 7.97 -21.53 5.65
CA ASN A 247 7.28 -22.35 6.65
C ASN A 247 5.99 -21.64 7.12
N PRO A 248 4.79 -22.09 6.66
CA PRO A 248 3.53 -21.47 7.03
C PRO A 248 3.27 -21.46 8.55
N ASN A 249 3.74 -22.48 9.26
CA ASN A 249 3.60 -22.57 10.71
C ASN A 249 4.34 -21.41 11.41
N LEU A 250 5.58 -21.13 11.02
CA LEU A 250 6.32 -19.99 11.58
C LEU A 250 5.68 -18.67 11.24
N VAL A 251 5.31 -18.48 9.96
CA VAL A 251 4.77 -17.19 9.49
C VAL A 251 3.39 -16.91 10.09
N PHE A 252 2.48 -17.88 10.07
CA PHE A 252 1.09 -17.64 10.48
C PHE A 252 0.84 -17.94 11.96
N ASN A 253 1.29 -19.08 12.49
CA ASN A 253 0.99 -19.44 13.88
C ASN A 253 1.91 -18.74 14.88
N TYR A 254 3.14 -18.42 14.50
CA TYR A 254 4.12 -17.77 15.37
C TYR A 254 4.44 -16.33 14.97
N SER A 255 3.75 -15.79 13.96
CA SER A 255 3.92 -14.40 13.49
C SER A 255 5.40 -14.05 13.19
N PHE A 256 6.18 -15.00 12.66
CA PHE A 256 7.58 -14.79 12.35
C PHE A 256 7.73 -13.75 11.24
N ASN A 257 8.41 -12.67 11.54
CA ASN A 257 8.75 -11.61 10.60
C ASN A 257 9.96 -10.79 11.11
N PHE A 258 10.38 -9.79 10.33
CA PHE A 258 11.49 -8.89 10.68
C PHE A 258 11.32 -8.26 12.08
N TRP A 259 10.12 -7.76 12.40
CA TRP A 259 9.87 -7.05 13.64
C TRP A 259 9.88 -7.99 14.85
N THR A 260 9.20 -9.13 14.74
CA THR A 260 9.16 -10.13 15.82
C THR A 260 10.53 -10.75 16.06
N LEU A 261 11.34 -10.95 15.02
CA LEU A 261 12.72 -11.40 15.19
C LEU A 261 13.56 -10.35 15.92
N ALA A 262 13.46 -9.06 15.54
CA ALA A 262 14.20 -7.99 16.20
C ALA A 262 13.77 -7.81 17.66
N MET A 263 12.48 -7.92 17.97
CA MET A 263 11.97 -7.92 19.35
C MET A 263 12.53 -9.10 20.12
N GLY A 264 12.52 -10.30 19.51
CA GLY A 264 12.92 -11.55 20.15
C GLY A 264 14.40 -11.63 20.52
N VAL A 265 15.28 -11.07 19.69
CA VAL A 265 16.71 -11.02 20.02
C VAL A 265 17.11 -9.84 20.89
N SER A 266 16.16 -8.98 21.24
CA SER A 266 16.43 -7.84 22.12
C SER A 266 16.71 -8.29 23.56
N SER A 267 17.75 -7.74 24.16
CA SER A 267 18.11 -7.97 25.55
C SER A 267 17.22 -7.20 26.55
N SER A 268 16.35 -6.31 26.08
CA SER A 268 15.53 -5.42 26.90
C SER A 268 14.08 -5.38 26.45
N ASN A 269 13.15 -5.64 27.36
CA ASN A 269 11.71 -5.52 27.10
C ASN A 269 11.29 -4.09 26.67
N ILE A 270 12.00 -3.06 27.15
CA ILE A 270 11.75 -1.67 26.74
C ILE A 270 12.10 -1.49 25.27
N VAL A 271 13.27 -1.98 24.85
CA VAL A 271 13.72 -1.89 23.45
C VAL A 271 12.80 -2.71 22.55
N ALA A 272 12.44 -3.94 22.94
CA ALA A 272 11.46 -4.75 22.23
C ALA A 272 10.11 -4.03 22.09
N GLY A 273 9.64 -3.40 23.18
CA GLY A 273 8.41 -2.61 23.17
C GLY A 273 8.46 -1.40 22.23
N LEU A 274 9.58 -0.69 22.16
CA LEU A 274 9.77 0.42 21.23
C LEU A 274 9.77 -0.06 19.77
N ILE A 275 10.39 -1.21 19.48
CA ILE A 275 10.38 -1.83 18.14
C ILE A 275 8.95 -2.23 17.77
N GLY A 276 8.24 -2.94 18.65
CA GLY A 276 6.87 -3.39 18.42
C GLY A 276 5.89 -2.24 18.24
N LEU A 277 5.97 -1.23 19.13
CA LEU A 277 5.17 0.00 18.99
C LEU A 277 5.45 0.70 17.66
N GLY A 278 6.72 0.77 17.27
CA GLY A 278 7.11 1.35 15.99
C GLY A 278 6.52 0.62 14.79
N TRP A 279 6.44 -0.70 14.83
CA TRP A 279 5.77 -1.49 13.79
C TRP A 279 4.27 -1.15 13.70
N ILE A 280 3.57 -1.08 14.82
CA ILE A 280 2.16 -0.67 14.87
C ILE A 280 1.99 0.75 14.31
N LEU A 281 2.82 1.70 14.76
CA LEU A 281 2.75 3.11 14.34
C LEU A 281 3.11 3.30 12.85
N ALA A 282 4.01 2.48 12.31
CA ALA A 282 4.31 2.47 10.87
C ALA A 282 3.08 2.08 10.04
N ASN A 283 2.36 1.01 10.41
CA ASN A 283 1.10 0.65 9.76
C ASN A 283 0.05 1.77 9.88
N LEU A 284 -0.10 2.35 11.07
CA LEU A 284 -1.01 3.49 11.29
C LEU A 284 -0.63 4.71 10.44
N SER A 285 0.66 4.95 10.18
CA SER A 285 1.12 6.02 9.30
C SER A 285 0.62 5.83 7.87
N VAL A 286 0.74 4.61 7.35
CA VAL A 286 0.24 4.26 6.00
C VAL A 286 -1.27 4.47 5.93
N LEU A 287 -2.04 4.00 6.93
CA LEU A 287 -3.48 4.21 7.01
C LEU A 287 -3.85 5.69 7.05
N ALA A 288 -3.22 6.46 7.94
CA ALA A 288 -3.50 7.88 8.11
C ALA A 288 -3.24 8.67 6.82
N TYR A 289 -2.15 8.35 6.11
CA TYR A 289 -1.85 8.97 4.83
C TYR A 289 -2.81 8.52 3.72
N GLY A 290 -3.13 7.24 3.66
CA GLY A 290 -4.06 6.68 2.69
C GLY A 290 -5.47 7.27 2.79
N VAL A 291 -5.96 7.56 4.01
CA VAL A 291 -7.22 8.28 4.24
C VAL A 291 -7.20 9.66 3.57
N ILE A 292 -6.08 10.38 3.67
CA ILE A 292 -5.92 11.68 3.02
C ILE A 292 -5.94 11.50 1.50
N VAL A 293 -5.12 10.60 0.98
CA VAL A 293 -4.95 10.37 -0.46
C VAL A 293 -6.26 9.98 -1.14
N ILE A 294 -6.98 8.98 -0.61
CA ILE A 294 -8.23 8.52 -1.22
C ILE A 294 -9.28 9.63 -1.28
N SER A 295 -9.33 10.49 -0.26
CA SER A 295 -10.25 11.63 -0.28
C SER A 295 -9.96 12.61 -1.43
N ARG A 296 -8.68 12.77 -1.85
CA ARG A 296 -8.28 13.65 -2.96
C ARG A 296 -8.66 13.08 -4.32
N TYR A 297 -8.63 11.76 -4.47
CA TYR A 297 -9.14 11.12 -5.69
C TYR A 297 -10.65 11.25 -5.80
N LEU A 298 -11.39 11.00 -4.71
CA LEU A 298 -12.83 11.19 -4.68
C LEU A 298 -13.23 12.66 -4.98
N LEU A 299 -12.47 13.63 -4.46
CA LEU A 299 -12.66 15.05 -4.76
C LEU A 299 -12.43 15.34 -6.25
N ALA A 300 -11.29 14.94 -6.80
CA ALA A 300 -10.94 15.19 -8.20
C ALA A 300 -11.96 14.57 -9.17
N GLN A 301 -12.39 13.36 -8.89
CA GLN A 301 -13.41 12.64 -9.66
C GLN A 301 -14.80 13.29 -9.54
N SER A 302 -15.09 13.90 -8.41
CA SER A 302 -16.34 14.63 -8.18
C SER A 302 -16.32 16.02 -8.85
N PHE A 303 -15.18 16.72 -8.85
CA PHE A 303 -15.03 17.98 -9.60
C PHE A 303 -15.23 17.81 -11.10
N ASP A 304 -14.76 16.69 -11.65
CA ASP A 304 -14.97 16.33 -13.05
C ASP A 304 -16.39 15.79 -13.32
N ARG A 305 -17.24 15.77 -12.32
CA ARG A 305 -18.63 15.27 -12.38
C ARG A 305 -18.72 13.77 -12.74
N PHE A 306 -17.64 13.04 -12.66
CA PHE A 306 -17.69 11.58 -12.76
C PHE A 306 -18.43 10.98 -11.57
N LEU A 307 -18.13 11.43 -10.37
CA LEU A 307 -18.88 11.15 -9.16
C LEU A 307 -19.84 12.31 -8.83
N PRO A 308 -20.89 12.07 -8.02
CA PRO A 308 -21.81 13.12 -7.60
C PRO A 308 -21.09 14.33 -6.99
N SER A 309 -21.40 15.55 -7.43
CA SER A 309 -20.76 16.79 -6.98
C SER A 309 -20.83 17.01 -5.46
N LYS A 310 -21.86 16.46 -4.81
CA LYS A 310 -22.02 16.52 -3.35
C LYS A 310 -20.86 15.86 -2.58
N ILE A 311 -20.06 15.01 -3.21
CA ILE A 311 -18.91 14.35 -2.57
C ILE A 311 -17.77 15.35 -2.34
N SER A 312 -17.64 16.35 -3.23
CA SER A 312 -16.64 17.43 -3.12
C SER A 312 -17.04 18.58 -2.22
N ASP A 313 -18.27 18.58 -1.66
CA ASP A 313 -18.69 19.62 -0.75
C ASP A 313 -17.79 19.66 0.50
N VAL A 314 -17.16 20.81 0.72
CA VAL A 314 -16.37 21.06 1.92
C VAL A 314 -17.30 21.57 3.02
N ASN A 315 -17.32 20.89 4.16
CA ASN A 315 -18.13 21.31 5.29
C ASN A 315 -17.55 22.61 5.89
N PRO A 316 -18.35 23.71 6.00
CA PRO A 316 -17.86 25.00 6.50
C PRO A 316 -17.30 24.95 7.93
N ARG A 317 -17.85 24.08 8.78
CA ARG A 317 -17.44 23.96 10.20
C ARG A 317 -16.08 23.29 10.34
N PHE A 318 -15.81 22.26 9.53
CA PHE A 318 -14.63 21.43 9.65
C PHE A 318 -13.54 21.76 8.62
N GLY A 319 -13.89 22.46 7.53
CA GLY A 319 -12.99 22.71 6.41
C GLY A 319 -12.53 21.44 5.70
N SER A 320 -13.36 20.39 5.71
CA SER A 320 -13.04 19.06 5.18
C SER A 320 -14.17 18.50 4.33
N PRO A 321 -13.87 17.62 3.34
CA PRO A 321 -14.86 16.94 2.51
C PRO A 321 -15.45 15.73 3.27
N VAL A 322 -16.34 15.99 4.22
CA VAL A 322 -16.89 14.98 5.13
C VAL A 322 -17.48 13.78 4.38
N LYS A 323 -18.20 14.02 3.27
CA LYS A 323 -18.85 12.96 2.50
C LYS A 323 -17.83 12.02 1.84
N ALA A 324 -16.73 12.56 1.31
CA ALA A 324 -15.65 11.75 0.76
C ALA A 324 -15.02 10.84 1.83
N PHE A 325 -14.78 11.35 3.02
CA PHE A 325 -14.28 10.56 4.15
C PHE A 325 -15.26 9.49 4.60
N LEU A 326 -16.56 9.79 4.68
CA LEU A 326 -17.58 8.81 5.06
C LEU A 326 -17.74 7.69 4.02
N ILE A 327 -17.67 8.01 2.73
CA ILE A 327 -17.66 6.98 1.66
C ILE A 327 -16.43 6.08 1.82
N SER A 328 -15.25 6.64 2.02
CA SER A 328 -14.04 5.86 2.28
C SER A 328 -14.19 4.98 3.51
N LEU A 329 -14.76 5.50 4.62
CA LEU A 329 -15.02 4.71 5.83
C LEU A 329 -15.90 3.51 5.53
N VAL A 330 -17.07 3.74 4.94
CA VAL A 330 -18.05 2.69 4.69
C VAL A 330 -17.47 1.61 3.78
N VAL A 331 -16.87 2.00 2.65
CA VAL A 331 -16.32 1.04 1.68
C VAL A 331 -15.16 0.25 2.29
N THR A 332 -14.22 0.92 2.97
CA THR A 332 -13.09 0.24 3.58
C THR A 332 -13.52 -0.71 4.69
N VAL A 333 -14.49 -0.32 5.55
CA VAL A 333 -15.00 -1.20 6.63
C VAL A 333 -15.71 -2.43 6.05
N ILE A 334 -16.48 -2.28 4.96
CA ILE A 334 -17.07 -3.44 4.25
C ILE A 334 -15.96 -4.39 3.78
N LEU A 335 -14.89 -3.86 3.19
CA LEU A 335 -13.78 -4.67 2.72
C LEU A 335 -12.95 -5.29 3.87
N VAL A 336 -12.83 -4.62 5.02
CA VAL A 336 -12.26 -5.22 6.23
C VAL A 336 -13.12 -6.39 6.70
N GLY A 337 -14.45 -6.25 6.69
CA GLY A 337 -15.36 -7.34 7.01
C GLY A 337 -15.22 -8.52 6.02
N LEU A 338 -15.15 -8.21 4.73
CA LEU A 338 -14.93 -9.23 3.71
C LEU A 338 -13.61 -9.98 3.94
N ALA A 339 -12.53 -9.28 4.26
CA ALA A 339 -11.22 -9.89 4.51
C ALA A 339 -11.17 -10.67 5.84
N ALA A 340 -11.92 -10.25 6.85
CA ALA A 340 -11.92 -10.89 8.16
C ALA A 340 -12.83 -12.14 8.23
N PHE A 341 -13.94 -12.16 7.49
CA PHE A 341 -14.96 -13.21 7.62
C PHE A 341 -15.05 -14.16 6.44
N TYR A 342 -14.56 -13.77 5.27
CA TYR A 342 -14.64 -14.59 4.06
C TYR A 342 -13.37 -15.39 3.88
N TYR A 343 -13.48 -16.72 3.71
CA TYR A 343 -12.34 -17.58 3.45
C TYR A 343 -11.53 -17.08 2.24
N SER A 344 -10.23 -16.93 2.42
CA SER A 344 -9.33 -16.29 1.45
C SER A 344 -9.67 -14.83 1.10
N GLY A 345 -10.45 -14.15 1.94
CA GLY A 345 -10.82 -12.75 1.74
C GLY A 345 -9.60 -11.83 1.76
N LEU A 346 -8.70 -12.03 2.72
CA LEU A 346 -7.42 -11.31 2.80
C LEU A 346 -6.59 -11.52 1.52
N GLY A 347 -6.44 -12.77 1.07
CA GLY A 347 -5.73 -13.10 -0.16
C GLY A 347 -6.38 -12.48 -1.40
N GLY A 348 -7.72 -12.49 -1.48
CA GLY A 348 -8.46 -11.87 -2.57
C GLY A 348 -8.26 -10.36 -2.68
N LEU A 349 -8.23 -9.65 -1.55
CA LEU A 349 -7.90 -8.22 -1.53
C LEU A 349 -6.43 -7.96 -1.86
N PHE A 350 -5.53 -8.84 -1.39
CA PHE A 350 -4.11 -8.79 -1.79
C PHE A 350 -3.97 -8.93 -3.31
N GLY A 351 -4.66 -9.88 -3.91
CA GLY A 351 -4.71 -10.06 -5.36
C GLY A 351 -5.28 -8.85 -6.11
N ALA A 352 -6.20 -8.09 -5.51
CA ALA A 352 -6.83 -6.91 -6.13
C ALA A 352 -5.83 -5.81 -6.51
N THR A 353 -4.61 -5.81 -5.94
CA THR A 353 -3.54 -4.88 -6.33
C THR A 353 -3.10 -4.98 -7.80
N ILE A 354 -3.48 -6.04 -8.52
CA ILE A 354 -3.29 -6.13 -9.97
C ILE A 354 -3.98 -4.96 -10.72
N ALA A 355 -5.08 -4.44 -10.17
CA ALA A 355 -5.79 -3.31 -10.76
C ALA A 355 -4.91 -2.05 -10.85
N SER A 356 -4.10 -1.79 -9.83
CA SER A 356 -3.15 -0.67 -9.83
C SER A 356 -2.02 -0.87 -10.84
N MET A 357 -1.54 -2.10 -11.05
CA MET A 357 -0.51 -2.38 -12.05
C MET A 357 -1.03 -2.08 -13.47
N ILE A 358 -2.25 -2.54 -13.79
CA ILE A 358 -2.91 -2.21 -15.05
C ILE A 358 -3.02 -0.69 -15.19
N TYR A 359 -3.50 -0.01 -14.17
CA TYR A 359 -3.66 1.45 -14.18
C TYR A 359 -2.32 2.18 -14.37
N PHE A 360 -1.25 1.77 -13.69
CA PHE A 360 0.06 2.40 -13.83
C PHE A 360 0.68 2.22 -15.23
N ALA A 361 0.35 1.15 -15.94
CA ALA A 361 0.71 1.05 -17.36
C ALA A 361 0.05 2.18 -18.18
N PHE A 362 -1.22 2.49 -17.93
CA PHE A 362 -1.92 3.61 -18.57
C PHE A 362 -1.39 4.98 -18.13
N VAL A 363 -0.94 5.14 -16.89
CA VAL A 363 -0.23 6.35 -16.45
C VAL A 363 1.06 6.54 -17.26
N GLY A 364 1.80 5.45 -17.51
CA GLY A 364 2.98 5.47 -18.40
C GLY A 364 2.62 5.90 -19.82
N LEU A 365 1.54 5.34 -20.35
CA LEU A 365 1.04 5.71 -21.69
C LEU A 365 0.62 7.19 -21.75
N ALA A 366 -0.08 7.68 -20.73
CA ALA A 366 -0.46 9.09 -20.64
C ALA A 366 0.77 10.01 -20.62
N ALA A 367 1.80 9.63 -19.85
CA ALA A 367 3.05 10.38 -19.80
C ALA A 367 3.79 10.39 -21.16
N ALA A 368 3.85 9.26 -21.85
CA ALA A 368 4.45 9.17 -23.19
C ALA A 368 3.71 10.05 -24.21
N VAL A 369 2.36 9.99 -24.22
CA VAL A 369 1.53 10.82 -25.11
C VAL A 369 1.69 12.30 -24.76
N TRP A 370 1.71 12.66 -23.48
CA TRP A 370 1.97 14.04 -23.05
C TRP A 370 3.34 14.53 -23.49
N ALA A 371 4.37 13.70 -23.35
CA ALA A 371 5.73 14.02 -23.77
C ALA A 371 5.77 14.38 -25.28
N ILE A 372 5.12 13.56 -26.11
CA ILE A 372 5.10 13.78 -27.57
C ILE A 372 4.36 15.07 -27.93
N ARG A 373 3.23 15.35 -27.27
CA ARG A 373 2.33 16.46 -27.61
C ARG A 373 2.73 17.81 -27.02
N LYS A 374 3.32 17.81 -25.79
CA LYS A 374 3.47 19.04 -24.98
C LYS A 374 4.89 19.36 -24.57
N GLU A 375 5.83 18.40 -24.59
CA GLU A 375 7.20 18.62 -24.15
C GLU A 375 8.17 18.85 -25.32
N LYS A 376 9.31 19.50 -25.03
CA LYS A 376 10.39 19.75 -25.99
C LYS A 376 11.73 19.33 -25.42
N GLY A 377 12.72 19.17 -26.30
CA GLY A 377 14.12 18.90 -25.93
C GLY A 377 14.29 17.62 -25.07
N MET A 378 15.23 17.66 -24.14
CA MET A 378 15.61 16.51 -23.30
C MET A 378 14.44 16.03 -22.43
N THR A 379 13.58 16.92 -21.93
CA THR A 379 12.42 16.53 -21.10
C THR A 379 11.44 15.66 -21.90
N LYS A 380 11.22 15.97 -23.20
CA LYS A 380 10.40 15.15 -24.10
C LYS A 380 10.97 13.73 -24.19
N LEU A 381 12.29 13.62 -24.43
CA LEU A 381 12.93 12.31 -24.58
C LEU A 381 12.86 11.50 -23.27
N ILE A 382 13.24 12.10 -22.14
CA ILE A 382 13.22 11.42 -20.84
C ILE A 382 11.81 10.96 -20.50
N LEU A 383 10.81 11.82 -20.63
CA LEU A 383 9.44 11.49 -20.26
C LEU A 383 8.82 10.45 -21.21
N ALA A 384 9.12 10.52 -22.51
CA ALA A 384 8.67 9.53 -23.49
C ALA A 384 9.27 8.15 -23.20
N VAL A 385 10.60 8.08 -23.02
CA VAL A 385 11.29 6.82 -22.68
C VAL A 385 10.81 6.26 -21.34
N ALA A 386 10.68 7.11 -20.32
CA ALA A 386 10.16 6.69 -19.02
C ALA A 386 8.71 6.21 -19.12
N GLY A 387 7.85 6.90 -19.88
CA GLY A 387 6.47 6.49 -20.11
C GLY A 387 6.37 5.12 -20.77
N VAL A 388 7.13 4.90 -21.85
CA VAL A 388 7.21 3.61 -22.55
C VAL A 388 7.79 2.54 -21.62
N GLY A 389 8.88 2.84 -20.90
CA GLY A 389 9.46 1.93 -19.91
C GLY A 389 8.46 1.53 -18.82
N ASN A 390 7.64 2.47 -18.38
CA ASN A 390 6.60 2.22 -17.38
C ASN A 390 5.51 1.27 -17.91
N ILE A 391 5.11 1.40 -19.16
CA ILE A 391 4.18 0.47 -19.81
C ILE A 391 4.76 -0.95 -19.83
N PHE A 392 6.02 -1.11 -20.25
CA PHE A 392 6.67 -2.42 -20.29
C PHE A 392 6.81 -3.03 -18.90
N VAL A 393 7.24 -2.25 -17.91
CA VAL A 393 7.39 -2.73 -16.53
C VAL A 393 6.04 -3.19 -15.98
N PHE A 394 5.02 -2.34 -15.98
CA PHE A 394 3.73 -2.70 -15.39
C PHE A 394 2.95 -3.71 -16.24
N GLY A 395 3.12 -3.73 -17.54
CA GLY A 395 2.63 -4.81 -18.40
C GLY A 395 3.26 -6.16 -18.07
N PHE A 396 4.59 -6.20 -17.88
CA PHE A 396 5.30 -7.40 -17.45
C PHE A 396 4.88 -7.84 -16.04
N LEU A 397 4.73 -6.91 -15.09
CA LEU A 397 4.27 -7.22 -13.74
C LEU A 397 2.84 -7.77 -13.74
N THR A 398 1.95 -7.20 -14.54
CA THR A 398 0.59 -7.72 -14.74
C THR A 398 0.62 -9.14 -15.31
N TYR A 399 1.46 -9.38 -16.32
CA TYR A 399 1.68 -10.72 -16.88
C TYR A 399 2.15 -11.72 -15.81
N GLN A 400 3.17 -11.36 -15.02
CA GLN A 400 3.67 -12.18 -13.90
C GLN A 400 2.59 -12.48 -12.87
N TYR A 401 1.75 -11.50 -12.56
CA TYR A 401 0.64 -11.67 -11.63
C TYR A 401 -0.37 -12.70 -12.12
N VAL A 402 -0.73 -12.64 -13.39
CA VAL A 402 -1.72 -13.55 -13.99
C VAL A 402 -1.15 -14.97 -14.16
N THR A 403 0.09 -15.07 -14.65
CA THR A 403 0.72 -16.38 -14.93
C THR A 403 1.11 -17.14 -13.67
N ASN A 404 1.31 -16.42 -12.55
CA ASN A 404 1.64 -17.02 -11.25
C ASN A 404 0.52 -16.78 -10.22
N ALA A 405 -0.71 -16.95 -10.65
CA ALA A 405 -1.92 -16.63 -9.90
C ALA A 405 -1.94 -17.19 -8.46
N ALA A 406 -1.48 -18.42 -8.28
CA ALA A 406 -1.44 -19.08 -6.97
C ALA A 406 -0.50 -18.37 -5.98
N GLN A 407 0.66 -17.88 -6.44
CA GLN A 407 1.63 -17.18 -5.60
C GLN A 407 1.13 -15.80 -5.17
N TRP A 408 0.29 -15.17 -6.00
CA TRP A 408 -0.23 -13.83 -5.76
C TRP A 408 -1.63 -13.83 -5.19
N SER A 409 -2.09 -14.99 -4.71
CA SER A 409 -3.43 -15.16 -4.12
C SER A 409 -4.56 -14.69 -5.04
N LEU A 410 -4.36 -14.76 -6.37
CA LEU A 410 -5.42 -14.49 -7.34
C LEU A 410 -6.48 -15.57 -7.21
N ASN A 411 -7.63 -15.16 -6.72
CA ASN A 411 -8.80 -16.03 -6.56
C ASN A 411 -10.04 -15.39 -7.21
N ASN A 412 -11.17 -16.06 -7.12
CA ASN A 412 -12.41 -15.55 -7.69
C ASN A 412 -12.79 -14.16 -7.14
N LEU A 413 -12.52 -13.89 -5.86
CA LEU A 413 -12.78 -12.59 -5.25
C LEU A 413 -11.95 -11.50 -5.90
N THR A 414 -10.67 -11.75 -6.21
CA THR A 414 -9.82 -10.83 -6.97
C THR A 414 -10.45 -10.48 -8.31
N VAL A 415 -10.86 -11.51 -9.07
CA VAL A 415 -11.46 -11.30 -10.40
C VAL A 415 -12.76 -10.51 -10.28
N TYR A 416 -13.63 -10.87 -9.34
CA TYR A 416 -14.88 -10.15 -9.10
C TYR A 416 -14.63 -8.70 -8.69
N PHE A 417 -13.62 -8.44 -7.86
CA PHE A 417 -13.28 -7.10 -7.45
C PHE A 417 -12.78 -6.25 -8.62
N VAL A 418 -11.82 -6.75 -9.39
CA VAL A 418 -11.20 -5.99 -10.50
C VAL A 418 -12.21 -5.75 -11.62
N VAL A 419 -12.89 -6.81 -12.08
CA VAL A 419 -13.90 -6.71 -13.15
C VAL A 419 -15.11 -5.93 -12.66
N GLY A 420 -15.58 -6.18 -11.45
CA GLY A 420 -16.72 -5.50 -10.85
C GLY A 420 -16.47 -4.00 -10.69
N THR A 421 -15.29 -3.59 -10.23
CA THR A 421 -14.95 -2.16 -10.09
C THR A 421 -14.74 -1.49 -11.44
N PHE A 422 -14.24 -2.20 -12.46
CA PHE A 422 -14.19 -1.69 -13.83
C PHE A 422 -15.60 -1.45 -14.38
N ILE A 423 -16.49 -2.43 -14.28
CA ILE A 423 -17.88 -2.33 -14.72
C ILE A 423 -18.60 -1.20 -13.94
N LEU A 424 -18.43 -1.15 -12.63
CA LEU A 424 -19.01 -0.09 -11.79
C LEU A 424 -18.53 1.28 -12.24
N GLY A 425 -17.24 1.44 -12.51
CA GLY A 425 -16.67 2.68 -13.05
C GLY A 425 -17.30 3.07 -14.39
N ALA A 426 -17.50 2.12 -15.31
CA ALA A 426 -18.16 2.36 -16.58
C ALA A 426 -19.63 2.76 -16.40
N VAL A 427 -20.36 2.09 -15.53
CA VAL A 427 -21.76 2.42 -15.19
C VAL A 427 -21.87 3.81 -14.55
N LEU A 428 -20.98 4.14 -13.61
CA LEU A 428 -20.94 5.46 -12.97
C LEU A 428 -20.68 6.56 -14.00
N TYR A 429 -19.74 6.34 -14.94
CA TYR A 429 -19.47 7.31 -16.00
C TYR A 429 -20.68 7.48 -16.92
N ALA A 430 -21.28 6.40 -17.39
CA ALA A 430 -22.45 6.43 -18.24
C ALA A 430 -23.64 7.13 -17.54
N ALA A 431 -23.92 6.77 -16.30
CA ALA A 431 -24.98 7.38 -15.50
C ALA A 431 -24.75 8.90 -15.34
N SER A 432 -23.54 9.30 -15.01
CA SER A 432 -23.17 10.70 -14.90
C SER A 432 -23.31 11.45 -16.24
N TYR A 433 -22.84 10.85 -17.33
CA TYR A 433 -22.93 11.44 -18.68
C TYR A 433 -24.39 11.71 -19.06
N TYR A 434 -25.26 10.71 -18.96
CA TYR A 434 -26.68 10.86 -19.32
C TYR A 434 -27.42 11.81 -18.38
N TYR A 435 -27.13 11.77 -17.08
CA TYR A 435 -27.74 12.68 -16.11
C TYR A 435 -27.42 14.16 -16.41
N HIS A 436 -26.15 14.46 -16.71
CA HIS A 436 -25.73 15.83 -17.00
C HIS A 436 -26.17 16.28 -18.39
N LYS A 437 -26.13 15.37 -19.39
CA LYS A 437 -26.64 15.65 -20.74
C LYS A 437 -28.12 16.02 -20.70
N GLY A 438 -28.94 15.33 -19.88
CA GLY A 438 -30.35 15.68 -19.68
C GLY A 438 -30.58 17.06 -19.05
N LYS A 439 -29.52 17.62 -18.42
CA LYS A 439 -29.51 19.00 -17.88
C LYS A 439 -28.84 20.03 -18.79
N GLY A 440 -28.50 19.66 -20.01
CA GLY A 440 -27.82 20.54 -20.96
C GLY A 440 -26.32 20.73 -20.66
N VAL A 441 -25.71 19.91 -19.81
CA VAL A 441 -24.31 20.04 -19.42
C VAL A 441 -23.48 18.93 -20.09
N ASP A 442 -22.47 19.32 -20.86
CA ASP A 442 -21.51 18.41 -21.46
C ASP A 442 -20.32 18.19 -20.51
N ILE A 443 -20.30 17.03 -19.84
CA ILE A 443 -19.20 16.69 -18.93
C ILE A 443 -17.89 16.42 -19.66
N SER A 444 -17.90 16.18 -20.98
CA SER A 444 -16.67 15.95 -21.74
C SER A 444 -15.74 17.17 -21.74
N LEU A 445 -16.31 18.36 -21.54
CA LEU A 445 -15.55 19.61 -21.46
C LEU A 445 -14.65 19.67 -20.24
N ALA A 446 -15.05 19.06 -19.11
CA ALA A 446 -14.24 19.01 -17.91
C ALA A 446 -12.88 18.29 -18.14
N TYR A 447 -12.79 17.44 -19.14
CA TYR A 447 -11.57 16.68 -19.44
C TYR A 447 -10.66 17.34 -20.48
N LYS A 448 -11.07 18.44 -21.09
CA LYS A 448 -10.29 19.17 -22.10
C LYS A 448 -9.28 20.13 -21.48
N GLU A 449 -9.55 20.60 -20.28
CA GLU A 449 -8.73 21.59 -19.58
C GLU A 449 -8.13 21.02 -18.29
N ILE A 450 -6.96 21.54 -17.91
CA ILE A 450 -6.36 21.25 -16.61
C ILE A 450 -7.16 22.04 -15.56
N PRO A 451 -7.66 21.42 -14.48
CA PRO A 451 -8.43 22.12 -13.45
C PRO A 451 -7.67 23.34 -12.93
N PRO A 452 -8.34 24.44 -12.59
CA PRO A 452 -7.70 25.57 -11.91
C PRO A 452 -7.10 25.11 -10.55
N GLU A 453 -6.17 25.90 -10.04
CA GLU A 453 -5.55 25.67 -8.71
C GLU A 453 -6.55 25.94 -7.59
#